data_a5d423bac855706f2811db35cb9bb7e4
#
_entry.id   a5d423bac855706f2811db35cb9bb7e4
#
_cell.length_a   1.000
_cell.length_b   1.000
_cell.length_c   1.000
_cell.angle_alpha   90.00
_cell.angle_beta   90.00
_cell.angle_gamma   90.00
#
_symmetry.space_group_name_H-M   'P 1'
#
loop_
_entity.id
_entity.type
_entity.pdbx_description
1 polymer ?
#
loop_
_entity_poly.entity_id
_entity_poly.type
_entity_poly.pdbx_seq_one_letter_code
_entity_poly.pdbx_strand_id
1 'polypeptide(L)'
;MNKTLSTLIIAITAAISSTHAQADDLLTVYQQALLNDPVVLKAQAQFMIVKEDIVQARSILLPQITASAGYNTGEQDSYQTPENSPAYVGTSEFSSLTYGANLNMQLYHHDSWLRLGNAEKAAHQSDLTYQVAKQDLITRVAKAYFDLLSTKDDLVFATAEKDAIARQLEQTKQRFSVGLTAITDVYEAQAQFDSAVTEEIRAKNAIFQAEEELRVITNTYPKNVSVLNTDRFSTSTPTPNSADEWQVTAEAKNLDLITAKVGIDIAQDNINIARSGHYPTLDFGANYSGKDDESTFNDNPTIDAPGVNGYSLGVQLSIPIYSGGAIQSSVRKAQNSFVLASQDLSLTHRGVVRTTRNAYNTVIAAISAIKAFEQSVLSAQKALEATEAGFEVGTRTIVDVLDSTQNLYNAKRNLSTTRYAYIQNVLLLKRAAGTITDEDISAINSGLIAAN
;
A
#
# COMPACT_ATOMS: atom_id res chain seq x y z
N MET A 1 43.90 -20.59 33.54
CA MET A 1 43.37 -19.37 32.94
C MET A 1 42.04 -19.63 32.24
N ASN A 2 41.10 -20.38 32.87
CA ASN A 2 39.83 -20.84 32.27
C ASN A 2 38.61 -20.79 33.22
N LYS A 3 38.65 -19.98 34.29
CA LYS A 3 37.50 -19.83 35.22
C LYS A 3 36.82 -18.49 35.21
N THR A 4 37.34 -17.50 34.46
CA THR A 4 36.76 -16.15 34.37
C THR A 4 35.87 -15.94 33.13
N LEU A 5 35.92 -16.86 32.15
CA LEU A 5 35.06 -16.76 30.94
C LEU A 5 33.67 -17.35 31.16
N SER A 6 33.52 -18.36 32.09
CA SER A 6 32.22 -18.97 32.34
C SER A 6 31.27 -18.11 33.18
N THR A 7 31.81 -17.20 34.00
CA THR A 7 30.99 -16.28 34.81
C THR A 7 30.43 -15.10 34.00
N LEU A 8 31.08 -14.71 32.89
CA LEU A 8 30.64 -13.62 32.04
C LEU A 8 29.46 -14.04 31.11
N ILE A 9 29.44 -15.32 30.73
CA ILE A 9 28.35 -15.85 29.85
C ILE A 9 27.05 -16.03 30.66
N ILE A 10 27.10 -16.36 31.94
CA ILE A 10 25.90 -16.50 32.80
C ILE A 10 25.31 -15.14 33.17
N ALA A 11 26.13 -14.07 33.25
CA ALA A 11 25.64 -12.72 33.53
C ALA A 11 24.95 -12.05 32.32
N ILE A 12 25.31 -12.44 31.08
CA ILE A 12 24.67 -11.91 29.84
C ILE A 12 23.33 -12.61 29.56
N THR A 13 23.16 -13.89 29.96
CA THR A 13 21.89 -14.60 29.80
C THR A 13 20.81 -14.19 30.81
N ALA A 14 21.17 -13.58 31.93
CA ALA A 14 20.19 -13.10 32.94
C ALA A 14 19.65 -11.69 32.65
N ALA A 15 20.27 -10.93 31.72
CA ALA A 15 19.82 -9.58 31.36
C ALA A 15 18.78 -9.52 30.21
N ILE A 16 18.43 -10.67 29.60
CA ILE A 16 17.52 -10.72 28.43
C ILE A 16 16.10 -11.16 28.81
N SER A 17 15.79 -11.44 30.08
CA SER A 17 14.48 -11.97 30.49
C SER A 17 13.59 -11.00 31.27
N SER A 18 13.73 -9.68 31.08
CA SER A 18 12.65 -8.74 31.43
C SER A 18 11.86 -8.40 30.16
N THR A 19 11.20 -9.39 29.56
CA THR A 19 10.04 -9.10 28.71
C THR A 19 8.96 -8.54 29.63
N HIS A 20 8.97 -7.23 29.87
CA HIS A 20 7.75 -6.57 30.28
C HIS A 20 6.70 -6.96 29.24
N ALA A 21 5.59 -7.54 29.68
CA ALA A 21 4.39 -7.64 28.88
C ALA A 21 3.93 -6.21 28.61
N GLN A 22 4.57 -5.58 27.61
CA GLN A 22 4.23 -4.24 27.17
C GLN A 22 2.91 -4.40 26.45
N ALA A 23 1.88 -3.69 26.91
CA ALA A 23 0.63 -3.64 26.18
C ALA A 23 0.93 -3.18 24.74
N ASP A 24 0.29 -3.82 23.76
CA ASP A 24 0.41 -3.43 22.36
C ASP A 24 -0.28 -2.08 22.20
N ASP A 25 0.47 -1.01 22.39
CA ASP A 25 -0.01 0.34 22.15
C ASP A 25 0.00 0.66 20.64
N LEU A 26 -0.68 1.72 20.25
CA LEU A 26 -0.81 2.09 18.84
C LEU A 26 0.54 2.29 18.14
N LEU A 27 1.53 2.81 18.86
CA LEU A 27 2.88 3.05 18.33
C LEU A 27 3.61 1.73 18.05
N THR A 28 3.54 0.78 19.00
CA THR A 28 4.14 -0.57 18.83
C THR A 28 3.48 -1.31 17.67
N VAL A 29 2.14 -1.27 17.58
CA VAL A 29 1.38 -1.88 16.48
C VAL A 29 1.77 -1.25 15.13
N TYR A 30 1.95 0.07 15.07
CA TYR A 30 2.40 0.77 13.86
C TYR A 30 3.82 0.34 13.47
N GLN A 31 4.76 0.24 14.42
CA GLN A 31 6.12 -0.21 14.15
C GLN A 31 6.16 -1.65 13.62
N GLN A 32 5.34 -2.56 14.19
CA GLN A 32 5.18 -3.92 13.66
C GLN A 32 4.61 -3.90 12.24
N ALA A 33 3.60 -3.09 11.99
CA ALA A 33 2.99 -2.93 10.67
C ALA A 33 3.99 -2.40 9.63
N LEU A 34 4.85 -1.45 9.98
CA LEU A 34 5.86 -0.88 9.09
C LEU A 34 6.84 -1.95 8.56
N LEU A 35 7.11 -2.97 9.35
CA LEU A 35 8.01 -4.07 9.00
C LEU A 35 7.32 -5.23 8.26
N ASN A 36 6.01 -5.38 8.42
CA ASN A 36 5.30 -6.58 7.97
C ASN A 36 4.18 -6.31 6.95
N ASP A 37 3.72 -5.05 6.78
CA ASP A 37 2.60 -4.76 5.90
C ASP A 37 2.92 -5.03 4.43
N PRO A 38 2.21 -5.98 3.76
CA PRO A 38 2.52 -6.35 2.38
C PRO A 38 2.33 -5.21 1.38
N VAL A 39 1.46 -4.23 1.67
CA VAL A 39 1.18 -3.09 0.77
C VAL A 39 2.39 -2.16 0.74
N VAL A 40 2.96 -1.83 1.90
CA VAL A 40 4.16 -0.99 2.01
C VAL A 40 5.38 -1.72 1.44
N LEU A 41 5.57 -3.00 1.77
CA LEU A 41 6.69 -3.81 1.26
C LEU A 41 6.61 -3.98 -0.26
N LYS A 42 5.41 -4.16 -0.84
CA LYS A 42 5.18 -4.19 -2.28
C LYS A 42 5.54 -2.84 -2.92
N ALA A 43 5.11 -1.73 -2.34
CA ALA A 43 5.43 -0.39 -2.86
C ALA A 43 6.95 -0.11 -2.80
N GLN A 44 7.63 -0.55 -1.73
CA GLN A 44 9.08 -0.48 -1.60
C GLN A 44 9.79 -1.30 -2.68
N ALA A 45 9.37 -2.54 -2.89
CA ALA A 45 9.93 -3.40 -3.94
C ALA A 45 9.73 -2.79 -5.33
N GLN A 46 8.56 -2.22 -5.60
CA GLN A 46 8.27 -1.52 -6.86
C GLN A 46 9.18 -0.31 -7.07
N PHE A 47 9.41 0.48 -6.02
CA PHE A 47 10.38 1.59 -6.07
C PHE A 47 11.80 1.07 -6.41
N MET A 48 12.24 -0.03 -5.78
CA MET A 48 13.55 -0.61 -6.07
C MET A 48 13.67 -1.11 -7.51
N ILE A 49 12.60 -1.72 -8.06
CA ILE A 49 12.55 -2.14 -9.47
C ILE A 49 12.72 -0.92 -10.39
N VAL A 50 11.92 0.12 -10.21
CA VAL A 50 11.97 1.32 -11.07
C VAL A 50 13.29 2.08 -10.92
N LYS A 51 13.93 1.99 -9.75
CA LYS A 51 15.27 2.57 -9.52
C LYS A 51 16.35 1.89 -10.37
N GLU A 52 16.24 0.58 -10.60
CA GLU A 52 17.17 -0.14 -11.49
C GLU A 52 17.00 0.26 -12.96
N ASP A 53 15.83 0.77 -13.38
CA ASP A 53 15.64 1.28 -14.73
C ASP A 53 16.58 2.45 -15.06
N ILE A 54 17.04 3.22 -14.05
CA ILE A 54 18.08 4.25 -14.22
C ILE A 54 19.40 3.62 -14.66
N VAL A 55 19.79 2.51 -14.02
CA VAL A 55 21.01 1.78 -14.36
C VAL A 55 20.91 1.22 -15.77
N GLN A 56 19.74 0.64 -16.13
CA GLN A 56 19.48 0.11 -17.47
C GLN A 56 19.50 1.23 -18.53
N ALA A 57 18.84 2.35 -18.27
CA ALA A 57 18.87 3.51 -19.19
C ALA A 57 20.28 4.07 -19.37
N ARG A 58 21.08 4.10 -18.29
CA ARG A 58 22.47 4.53 -18.34
C ARG A 58 23.35 3.53 -19.10
N SER A 59 23.09 2.23 -18.98
CA SER A 59 23.87 1.19 -19.63
C SER A 59 23.86 1.30 -21.17
N ILE A 60 22.79 1.83 -21.74
CA ILE A 60 22.66 2.07 -23.19
C ILE A 60 23.68 3.10 -23.69
N LEU A 61 24.09 4.03 -22.83
CA LEU A 61 25.10 5.05 -23.13
C LEU A 61 26.55 4.55 -22.96
N LEU A 62 26.75 3.34 -22.45
CA LEU A 62 28.04 2.73 -22.20
C LEU A 62 28.39 1.72 -23.30
N PRO A 63 29.70 1.40 -23.51
CA PRO A 63 30.08 0.37 -24.44
C PRO A 63 29.45 -0.98 -24.08
N GLN A 64 28.85 -1.62 -25.08
CA GLN A 64 28.34 -2.99 -24.98
C GLN A 64 29.35 -3.93 -25.62
N ILE A 65 29.89 -4.87 -24.88
CA ILE A 65 30.88 -5.84 -25.33
C ILE A 65 30.26 -7.23 -25.26
N THR A 66 30.27 -7.93 -26.40
CA THR A 66 29.81 -9.30 -26.50
C THR A 66 30.90 -10.18 -27.09
N ALA A 67 31.10 -11.36 -26.55
CA ALA A 67 31.98 -12.38 -27.12
C ALA A 67 31.13 -13.58 -27.56
N SER A 68 31.47 -14.17 -28.67
CA SER A 68 30.81 -15.36 -29.22
C SER A 68 31.81 -16.38 -29.68
N ALA A 69 31.45 -17.64 -29.54
CA ALA A 69 32.14 -18.77 -30.15
C ALA A 69 31.10 -19.76 -30.66
N GLY A 70 31.28 -20.27 -31.84
CA GLY A 70 30.39 -21.24 -32.47
C GLY A 70 31.16 -22.32 -33.19
N TYR A 71 30.76 -23.55 -33.04
CA TYR A 71 31.24 -24.67 -33.82
C TYR A 71 30.08 -25.24 -34.62
N ASN A 72 30.26 -25.28 -35.94
CA ASN A 72 29.27 -25.83 -36.86
C ASN A 72 29.91 -26.96 -37.65
N THR A 73 29.24 -28.08 -37.80
CA THR A 73 29.62 -29.16 -38.68
C THR A 73 28.41 -29.57 -39.47
N GLY A 74 28.63 -29.97 -40.71
CA GLY A 74 27.55 -30.39 -41.59
C GLY A 74 28.06 -31.06 -42.84
N GLU A 75 27.13 -31.64 -43.58
CA GLU A 75 27.33 -32.30 -44.86
C GLU A 75 26.49 -31.55 -45.89
N GLN A 76 27.05 -31.29 -47.05
CA GLN A 76 26.40 -30.62 -48.17
C GLN A 76 26.61 -31.40 -49.47
N ASP A 77 25.53 -31.83 -50.08
CA ASP A 77 25.54 -32.41 -51.39
C ASP A 77 25.50 -31.32 -52.48
N SER A 78 26.49 -31.33 -53.38
CA SER A 78 26.58 -30.37 -54.46
C SER A 78 26.20 -31.05 -55.78
N TYR A 79 25.21 -30.49 -56.48
CA TYR A 79 24.73 -30.91 -57.79
C TYR A 79 24.99 -29.79 -58.78
N GLN A 80 26.08 -29.88 -59.58
CA GLN A 80 26.30 -28.94 -60.68
C GLN A 80 26.21 -29.74 -62.04
N THR A 81 25.35 -29.21 -62.89
CA THR A 81 25.28 -29.66 -64.31
C THR A 81 25.75 -28.50 -65.21
N PRO A 82 27.05 -28.32 -65.45
CA PRO A 82 27.53 -27.35 -66.42
C PRO A 82 27.08 -27.80 -67.83
N GLU A 83 26.66 -26.84 -68.66
CA GLU A 83 26.05 -27.04 -69.99
C GLU A 83 26.90 -27.79 -71.01
N ASN A 84 28.15 -28.14 -70.75
CA ASN A 84 29.04 -28.91 -71.57
C ASN A 84 30.08 -29.77 -70.81
N SER A 85 29.77 -30.15 -69.56
CA SER A 85 30.66 -30.95 -68.70
C SER A 85 29.87 -32.07 -68.00
N PRO A 86 30.47 -33.17 -67.62
CA PRO A 86 29.79 -34.22 -66.87
C PRO A 86 29.30 -33.62 -65.54
N ALA A 87 28.11 -34.01 -65.09
CA ALA A 87 27.54 -33.63 -63.83
C ALA A 87 28.53 -33.81 -62.67
N TYR A 88 28.85 -32.78 -62.00
CA TYR A 88 29.71 -32.83 -60.81
C TYR A 88 28.81 -33.10 -59.63
N VAL A 89 28.85 -34.30 -59.10
CA VAL A 89 28.12 -34.67 -57.87
C VAL A 89 29.14 -35.00 -56.82
N GLY A 90 29.07 -34.36 -55.70
CA GLY A 90 29.98 -34.66 -54.62
C GLY A 90 29.37 -34.22 -53.26
N THR A 91 29.69 -34.96 -52.22
CA THR A 91 29.36 -34.69 -50.86
C THR A 91 30.54 -33.93 -50.23
N SER A 92 30.28 -32.80 -49.61
CA SER A 92 31.24 -32.01 -48.85
C SER A 92 30.87 -32.06 -47.41
N GLU A 93 31.74 -32.64 -46.59
CA GLU A 93 31.65 -32.46 -45.13
C GLU A 93 32.44 -31.22 -44.74
N PHE A 94 31.89 -30.42 -43.87
CA PHE A 94 32.58 -29.22 -43.38
C PHE A 94 32.48 -29.10 -41.86
N SER A 95 33.51 -28.59 -41.25
CA SER A 95 33.50 -28.07 -39.87
C SER A 95 34.03 -26.65 -39.88
N SER A 96 33.43 -25.81 -39.06
CA SER A 96 33.74 -24.39 -38.94
C SER A 96 33.73 -23.96 -37.49
N LEU A 97 34.89 -23.52 -37.00
CA LEU A 97 35.02 -22.86 -35.71
C LEU A 97 35.04 -21.34 -35.92
N THR A 98 34.04 -20.66 -35.39
CA THR A 98 33.97 -19.20 -35.43
C THR A 98 34.11 -18.64 -34.01
N TYR A 99 34.86 -17.57 -33.85
CA TYR A 99 34.97 -16.87 -32.58
C TYR A 99 35.11 -15.37 -32.83
N GLY A 100 34.61 -14.56 -31.87
CA GLY A 100 34.68 -13.12 -32.04
C GLY A 100 34.32 -12.35 -30.80
N ALA A 101 34.65 -11.07 -30.84
CA ALA A 101 34.21 -10.08 -29.88
C ALA A 101 33.68 -8.85 -30.62
N ASN A 102 32.54 -8.36 -30.21
CA ASN A 102 31.92 -7.17 -30.77
C ASN A 102 31.72 -6.13 -29.66
N LEU A 103 32.10 -4.89 -29.94
CA LEU A 103 31.84 -3.71 -29.13
C LEU A 103 30.95 -2.77 -29.91
N ASN A 104 29.82 -2.38 -29.32
CA ASN A 104 28.93 -1.34 -29.83
C ASN A 104 28.81 -0.23 -28.77
N MET A 105 28.85 1.03 -29.21
CA MET A 105 28.69 2.19 -28.33
C MET A 105 27.93 3.30 -29.05
N GLN A 106 26.90 3.83 -28.41
CA GLN A 106 26.20 5.03 -28.87
C GLN A 106 27.07 6.26 -28.57
N LEU A 107 27.56 6.94 -29.60
CA LEU A 107 28.29 8.22 -29.42
C LEU A 107 27.35 9.40 -29.33
N TYR A 108 26.26 9.38 -30.11
CA TYR A 108 25.23 10.40 -30.07
C TYR A 108 23.87 9.80 -30.41
N HIS A 109 23.04 9.71 -29.40
CA HIS A 109 21.62 9.34 -29.48
C HIS A 109 20.85 10.27 -28.55
N HIS A 110 20.16 11.26 -29.11
CA HIS A 110 19.46 12.29 -28.31
C HIS A 110 18.35 11.68 -27.44
N ASP A 111 17.63 10.70 -27.95
CA ASP A 111 16.59 9.99 -27.22
C ASP A 111 17.14 9.22 -26.00
N SER A 112 18.35 8.65 -26.08
CA SER A 112 18.93 7.87 -24.98
C SER A 112 19.23 8.75 -23.77
N TRP A 113 19.69 9.99 -23.98
CA TRP A 113 19.87 10.97 -22.90
C TRP A 113 18.53 11.38 -22.28
N LEU A 114 17.52 11.61 -23.10
CA LEU A 114 16.17 11.95 -22.62
C LEU A 114 15.54 10.78 -21.86
N ARG A 115 15.76 9.54 -22.31
CA ARG A 115 15.29 8.33 -21.62
C ARG A 115 15.95 8.17 -20.24
N LEU A 116 17.24 8.48 -20.11
CA LEU A 116 17.90 8.48 -18.80
C LEU A 116 17.24 9.48 -17.84
N GLY A 117 17.05 10.73 -18.27
CA GLY A 117 16.34 11.74 -17.46
C GLY A 117 14.89 11.34 -17.14
N ASN A 118 14.21 10.67 -18.07
CA ASN A 118 12.86 10.15 -17.85
C ASN A 118 12.83 8.99 -16.85
N ALA A 119 13.82 8.10 -16.87
CA ALA A 119 13.98 7.04 -15.88
C ALA A 119 14.22 7.59 -14.46
N GLU A 120 14.99 8.67 -14.32
CA GLU A 120 15.20 9.38 -13.06
C GLU A 120 13.89 9.97 -12.52
N LYS A 121 13.08 10.61 -13.38
CA LYS A 121 11.75 11.12 -13.00
C LYS A 121 10.78 10.00 -12.64
N ALA A 122 10.80 8.87 -13.37
CA ALA A 122 9.99 7.70 -13.06
C ALA A 122 10.36 7.08 -11.70
N ALA A 123 11.66 7.01 -11.38
CA ALA A 123 12.11 6.57 -10.07
C ALA A 123 11.66 7.51 -8.95
N HIS A 124 11.72 8.83 -9.17
CA HIS A 124 11.18 9.81 -8.21
C HIS A 124 9.65 9.66 -8.06
N GLN A 125 8.91 9.46 -9.14
CA GLN A 125 7.46 9.19 -9.08
C GLN A 125 7.15 7.93 -8.28
N SER A 126 7.94 6.87 -8.46
CA SER A 126 7.78 5.61 -7.72
C SER A 126 8.14 5.76 -6.23
N ASP A 127 9.15 6.58 -5.89
CA ASP A 127 9.45 6.93 -4.48
C ASP A 127 8.28 7.67 -3.82
N LEU A 128 7.70 8.66 -4.50
CA LEU A 128 6.51 9.36 -4.01
C LEU A 128 5.34 8.39 -3.77
N THR A 129 5.13 7.41 -4.65
CA THR A 129 4.12 6.36 -4.48
C THR A 129 4.41 5.48 -3.26
N TYR A 130 5.67 5.17 -2.99
CA TYR A 130 6.07 4.48 -1.77
C TYR A 130 5.79 5.32 -0.52
N GLN A 131 6.07 6.63 -0.54
CA GLN A 131 5.74 7.54 0.57
C GLN A 131 4.22 7.64 0.79
N VAL A 132 3.42 7.64 -0.28
CA VAL A 132 1.95 7.55 -0.21
C VAL A 132 1.53 6.28 0.54
N ALA A 133 2.09 5.12 0.19
CA ALA A 133 1.78 3.85 0.86
C ALA A 133 2.13 3.87 2.36
N LYS A 134 3.20 4.56 2.75
CA LYS A 134 3.57 4.78 4.16
C LYS A 134 2.56 5.67 4.89
N GLN A 135 2.14 6.77 4.28
CA GLN A 135 1.10 7.63 4.84
C GLN A 135 -0.25 6.88 4.99
N ASP A 136 -0.60 6.06 4.00
CA ASP A 136 -1.80 5.24 4.05
C ASP A 136 -1.72 4.16 5.14
N LEU A 137 -0.53 3.63 5.43
CA LEU A 137 -0.32 2.69 6.52
C LEU A 137 -0.71 3.32 7.87
N ILE A 138 -0.33 4.58 8.13
CA ILE A 138 -0.71 5.28 9.36
C ILE A 138 -2.24 5.25 9.56
N THR A 139 -2.99 5.61 8.52
CA THR A 139 -4.46 5.64 8.59
C THR A 139 -5.07 4.24 8.70
N ARG A 140 -4.52 3.23 8.00
CA ARG A 140 -5.00 1.84 8.05
C ARG A 140 -4.77 1.21 9.43
N VAL A 141 -3.59 1.41 10.00
CA VAL A 141 -3.26 0.91 11.35
C VAL A 141 -4.15 1.59 12.39
N ALA A 142 -4.26 2.92 12.35
CA ALA A 142 -5.12 3.65 13.29
C ALA A 142 -6.58 3.20 13.17
N LYS A 143 -7.09 3.04 11.92
CA LYS A 143 -8.44 2.54 11.70
C LYS A 143 -8.65 1.15 12.31
N ALA A 144 -7.81 0.17 11.99
CA ALA A 144 -7.95 -1.19 12.48
C ALA A 144 -7.81 -1.26 14.01
N TYR A 145 -6.92 -0.46 14.59
CA TYR A 145 -6.72 -0.37 16.05
C TYR A 145 -7.95 0.20 16.76
N PHE A 146 -8.49 1.32 16.29
CA PHE A 146 -9.67 1.95 16.90
C PHE A 146 -10.96 1.19 16.61
N ASP A 147 -11.07 0.50 15.49
CA ASP A 147 -12.17 -0.42 15.22
C ASP A 147 -12.16 -1.60 16.22
N LEU A 148 -10.97 -2.15 16.52
CA LEU A 148 -10.82 -3.17 17.56
C LEU A 148 -11.22 -2.63 18.95
N LEU A 149 -10.83 -1.42 19.30
CA LEU A 149 -11.26 -0.80 20.56
C LEU A 149 -12.77 -0.59 20.59
N SER A 150 -13.37 -0.13 19.49
CA SER A 150 -14.83 0.05 19.39
C SER A 150 -15.57 -1.26 19.61
N THR A 151 -15.12 -2.38 19.01
CA THR A 151 -15.75 -3.70 19.21
C THR A 151 -15.59 -4.22 20.65
N LYS A 152 -14.48 -3.90 21.32
CA LYS A 152 -14.29 -4.21 22.76
C LYS A 152 -15.24 -3.40 23.64
N ASP A 153 -15.41 -2.10 23.38
CA ASP A 153 -16.38 -1.27 24.08
C ASP A 153 -17.81 -1.77 23.85
N ASP A 154 -18.15 -2.16 22.63
CA ASP A 154 -19.45 -2.74 22.28
C ASP A 154 -19.73 -4.01 23.07
N LEU A 155 -18.73 -4.89 23.26
CA LEU A 155 -18.90 -6.06 24.13
C LEU A 155 -19.13 -5.68 25.58
N VAL A 156 -18.38 -4.70 26.13
CA VAL A 156 -18.59 -4.20 27.48
C VAL A 156 -20.02 -3.67 27.66
N PHE A 157 -20.53 -2.90 26.71
CA PHE A 157 -21.88 -2.37 26.75
C PHE A 157 -22.93 -3.46 26.57
N ALA A 158 -22.75 -4.41 25.65
CA ALA A 158 -23.67 -5.53 25.43
C ALA A 158 -23.77 -6.43 26.66
N THR A 159 -22.64 -6.72 27.33
CA THR A 159 -22.61 -7.49 28.56
C THR A 159 -23.33 -6.75 29.68
N ALA A 160 -23.04 -5.46 29.88
CA ALA A 160 -23.69 -4.65 30.90
C ALA A 160 -25.20 -4.49 30.67
N GLU A 161 -25.63 -4.33 29.41
CA GLU A 161 -27.04 -4.31 28.99
C GLU A 161 -27.73 -5.65 29.31
N LYS A 162 -27.15 -6.79 28.89
CA LYS A 162 -27.65 -8.13 29.19
C LYS A 162 -27.81 -8.33 30.72
N ASP A 163 -26.81 -7.93 31.51
CA ASP A 163 -26.86 -8.07 32.96
C ASP A 163 -27.90 -7.17 33.60
N ALA A 164 -28.15 -5.97 33.05
CA ALA A 164 -29.25 -5.11 33.50
C ALA A 164 -30.61 -5.75 33.18
N ILE A 165 -30.82 -6.22 31.96
CA ILE A 165 -32.05 -6.89 31.52
C ILE A 165 -32.28 -8.20 32.30
N ALA A 166 -31.21 -8.95 32.60
CA ALA A 166 -31.31 -10.15 33.45
C ALA A 166 -31.86 -9.83 34.85
N ARG A 167 -31.41 -8.74 35.47
CA ARG A 167 -31.95 -8.27 36.76
C ARG A 167 -33.43 -7.86 36.65
N GLN A 168 -33.82 -7.18 35.58
CA GLN A 168 -35.21 -6.79 35.32
C GLN A 168 -36.11 -8.02 35.12
N LEU A 169 -35.64 -9.01 34.38
CA LEU A 169 -36.35 -10.28 34.18
C LEU A 169 -36.58 -11.01 35.49
N GLU A 170 -35.56 -11.13 36.32
CA GLU A 170 -35.68 -11.78 37.64
C GLU A 170 -36.66 -11.03 38.54
N GLN A 171 -36.58 -9.69 38.60
CA GLN A 171 -37.51 -8.88 39.35
C GLN A 171 -38.94 -9.07 38.86
N THR A 172 -39.18 -9.12 37.54
CA THR A 172 -40.49 -9.34 36.93
C THR A 172 -41.06 -10.72 37.26
N LYS A 173 -40.20 -11.79 37.24
CA LYS A 173 -40.59 -13.16 37.68
C LYS A 173 -41.04 -13.16 39.12
N GLN A 174 -40.33 -12.50 40.02
CA GLN A 174 -40.69 -12.40 41.43
C GLN A 174 -42.01 -11.65 41.63
N ARG A 175 -42.20 -10.52 40.97
CA ARG A 175 -43.48 -9.76 40.99
C ARG A 175 -44.66 -10.60 40.49
N PHE A 176 -44.45 -11.38 39.42
CA PHE A 176 -45.48 -12.30 38.91
C PHE A 176 -45.84 -13.39 39.92
N SER A 177 -44.84 -13.98 40.61
CA SER A 177 -45.04 -15.04 41.58
C SER A 177 -45.90 -14.62 42.77
N VAL A 178 -45.96 -13.31 43.07
CA VAL A 178 -46.82 -12.72 44.14
C VAL A 178 -48.03 -11.99 43.58
N GLY A 179 -48.32 -12.14 42.27
CA GLY A 179 -49.51 -11.62 41.62
C GLY A 179 -49.51 -10.10 41.32
N LEU A 180 -48.36 -9.46 41.32
CA LEU A 180 -48.20 -8.01 41.11
C LEU A 180 -48.01 -7.61 39.66
N THR A 181 -47.83 -8.54 38.72
CA THR A 181 -47.69 -8.29 37.29
C THR A 181 -48.27 -9.43 36.45
N ALA A 182 -48.46 -9.23 35.15
CA ALA A 182 -48.98 -10.23 34.24
C ALA A 182 -47.91 -11.19 33.75
N ILE A 183 -48.29 -12.38 33.32
CA ILE A 183 -47.39 -13.35 32.68
C ILE A 183 -46.78 -12.84 31.38
N THR A 184 -47.49 -11.94 30.66
CA THR A 184 -47.04 -11.24 29.45
C THR A 184 -45.75 -10.46 29.72
N ASP A 185 -45.68 -9.75 30.84
CA ASP A 185 -44.54 -8.95 31.25
C ASP A 185 -43.29 -9.84 31.44
N VAL A 186 -43.47 -11.07 31.95
CA VAL A 186 -42.36 -12.07 32.08
C VAL A 186 -41.88 -12.52 30.72
N TYR A 187 -42.82 -12.79 29.79
CA TYR A 187 -42.43 -13.22 28.42
C TYR A 187 -41.75 -12.08 27.63
N GLU A 188 -42.21 -10.85 27.79
CA GLU A 188 -41.55 -9.67 27.18
C GLU A 188 -40.13 -9.46 27.72
N ALA A 189 -39.96 -9.52 29.04
CA ALA A 189 -38.62 -9.45 29.65
C ALA A 189 -37.70 -10.62 29.24
N GLN A 190 -38.28 -11.84 29.11
CA GLN A 190 -37.51 -13.01 28.64
C GLN A 190 -37.07 -12.82 27.16
N ALA A 191 -37.97 -12.36 26.28
CA ALA A 191 -37.65 -12.11 24.87
C ALA A 191 -36.52 -11.06 24.74
N GLN A 192 -36.56 -10.01 25.55
CA GLN A 192 -35.54 -8.96 25.54
C GLN A 192 -34.19 -9.50 26.08
N PHE A 193 -34.23 -10.35 27.12
CA PHE A 193 -33.01 -11.01 27.62
C PHE A 193 -32.39 -11.93 26.56
N ASP A 194 -33.17 -12.73 25.84
CA ASP A 194 -32.68 -13.62 24.78
C ASP A 194 -32.10 -12.81 23.62
N SER A 195 -32.68 -11.65 23.31
CA SER A 195 -32.15 -10.70 22.35
C SER A 195 -30.78 -10.14 22.81
N ALA A 196 -30.66 -9.73 24.08
CA ALA A 196 -29.41 -9.20 24.64
C ALA A 196 -28.29 -10.26 24.70
N VAL A 197 -28.63 -11.53 24.96
CA VAL A 197 -27.69 -12.66 24.87
C VAL A 197 -27.17 -12.81 23.43
N THR A 198 -28.06 -12.70 22.45
CA THR A 198 -27.67 -12.75 21.02
C THR A 198 -26.72 -11.62 20.65
N GLU A 199 -26.97 -10.40 21.15
CA GLU A 199 -26.12 -9.24 20.88
C GLU A 199 -24.73 -9.39 21.54
N GLU A 200 -24.65 -9.91 22.76
CA GLU A 200 -23.35 -10.26 23.40
C GLU A 200 -22.54 -11.25 22.55
N ILE A 201 -23.19 -12.29 22.00
CA ILE A 201 -22.53 -13.27 21.13
C ILE A 201 -22.01 -12.59 19.86
N ARG A 202 -22.81 -11.72 19.25
CA ARG A 202 -22.39 -10.94 18.06
C ARG A 202 -21.20 -10.04 18.36
N ALA A 203 -21.24 -9.32 19.48
CA ALA A 203 -20.15 -8.45 19.91
C ALA A 203 -18.85 -9.24 20.17
N LYS A 204 -18.93 -10.43 20.77
CA LYS A 204 -17.77 -11.33 20.92
C LYS A 204 -17.18 -11.73 19.56
N ASN A 205 -18.02 -12.09 18.60
CA ASN A 205 -17.53 -12.45 17.25
C ASN A 205 -16.92 -11.25 16.51
N ALA A 206 -17.45 -10.04 16.71
CA ALA A 206 -16.92 -8.82 16.08
C ALA A 206 -15.48 -8.51 16.53
N ILE A 207 -15.12 -8.83 17.78
CA ILE A 207 -13.75 -8.70 18.28
C ILE A 207 -12.80 -9.59 17.47
N PHE A 208 -13.14 -10.87 17.28
CA PHE A 208 -12.31 -11.79 16.48
C PHE A 208 -12.10 -11.27 15.05
N GLN A 209 -13.16 -10.72 14.45
CA GLN A 209 -13.04 -10.12 13.10
C GLN A 209 -12.10 -8.92 13.10
N ALA A 210 -12.21 -8.02 14.09
CA ALA A 210 -11.34 -6.85 14.19
C ALA A 210 -9.88 -7.22 14.51
N GLU A 211 -9.65 -8.27 15.29
CA GLU A 211 -8.31 -8.81 15.54
C GLU A 211 -7.69 -9.39 14.26
N GLU A 212 -8.47 -10.06 13.41
CA GLU A 212 -8.00 -10.54 12.10
C GLU A 212 -7.65 -9.39 11.15
N GLU A 213 -8.46 -8.33 11.09
CA GLU A 213 -8.16 -7.15 10.28
C GLU A 213 -6.82 -6.51 10.70
N LEU A 214 -6.57 -6.40 12.00
CA LEU A 214 -5.30 -5.88 12.50
C LEU A 214 -4.14 -6.85 12.20
N ARG A 215 -4.36 -8.16 12.31
CA ARG A 215 -3.38 -9.19 11.98
C ARG A 215 -2.97 -9.16 10.50
N VAL A 216 -3.87 -8.86 9.58
CA VAL A 216 -3.55 -8.73 8.15
C VAL A 216 -2.47 -7.66 7.92
N ILE A 217 -2.47 -6.60 8.73
CA ILE A 217 -1.51 -5.48 8.60
C ILE A 217 -0.21 -5.78 9.36
N THR A 218 -0.30 -6.37 10.58
CA THR A 218 0.85 -6.56 11.47
C THR A 218 1.51 -7.94 11.38
N ASN A 219 0.80 -8.90 10.78
CA ASN A 219 1.14 -10.34 10.76
C ASN A 219 1.21 -10.99 12.17
N THR A 220 0.70 -10.32 13.19
CA THR A 220 0.65 -10.82 14.58
C THR A 220 -0.70 -10.53 15.21
N TYR A 221 -1.15 -11.43 16.12
CA TYR A 221 -2.35 -11.13 16.92
C TYR A 221 -2.03 -10.10 18.01
N PRO A 222 -2.87 -9.06 18.17
CA PRO A 222 -2.67 -8.08 19.22
C PRO A 222 -2.85 -8.68 20.60
N LYS A 223 -1.97 -8.32 21.53
CA LYS A 223 -2.05 -8.75 22.94
C LYS A 223 -2.24 -7.51 23.80
N ASN A 224 -3.29 -7.49 24.64
CA ASN A 224 -3.53 -6.44 25.63
C ASN A 224 -3.43 -5.02 25.05
N VAL A 225 -4.26 -4.73 24.02
CA VAL A 225 -4.29 -3.38 23.40
C VAL A 225 -4.62 -2.28 24.40
N SER A 226 -3.87 -1.19 24.37
CA SER A 226 -4.13 -0.01 25.18
C SER A 226 -5.45 0.65 24.79
N VAL A 227 -6.20 1.16 25.78
CA VAL A 227 -7.53 1.75 25.58
C VAL A 227 -7.48 3.28 25.64
N LEU A 228 -8.51 3.93 25.09
CA LEU A 228 -8.60 5.38 25.11
C LEU A 228 -8.87 5.87 26.55
N ASN A 229 -8.06 6.83 27.02
CA ASN A 229 -8.34 7.51 28.28
C ASN A 229 -9.52 8.49 28.11
N THR A 230 -10.73 8.03 28.43
CA THR A 230 -11.96 8.82 28.28
C THR A 230 -12.01 10.03 29.19
N ASP A 231 -11.32 10.04 30.33
CA ASP A 231 -11.31 11.15 31.31
C ASP A 231 -10.45 12.32 30.83
N ARG A 232 -9.42 12.03 30.02
CA ARG A 232 -8.53 13.02 29.42
C ARG A 232 -8.87 13.34 27.95
N PHE A 233 -9.81 12.61 27.38
CA PHE A 233 -10.20 12.81 26.00
C PHE A 233 -10.84 14.20 25.82
N SER A 234 -10.31 14.98 24.90
CA SER A 234 -10.85 16.27 24.52
C SER A 234 -10.82 16.46 23.02
N THR A 235 -11.83 17.10 22.49
CA THR A 235 -11.88 17.47 21.07
C THR A 235 -11.30 18.86 20.87
N SER A 236 -10.50 19.05 19.82
CA SER A 236 -10.00 20.35 19.38
C SER A 236 -10.37 20.60 17.92
N THR A 237 -10.67 21.86 17.59
CA THR A 237 -10.84 22.25 16.20
C THR A 237 -9.51 22.11 15.46
N PRO A 238 -9.52 21.60 14.22
CA PRO A 238 -8.29 21.52 13.41
C PRO A 238 -7.65 22.90 13.23
N THR A 239 -6.34 22.95 13.27
CA THR A 239 -5.57 24.16 12.97
C THR A 239 -4.86 23.99 11.64
N PRO A 240 -5.12 24.83 10.64
CA PRO A 240 -6.00 26.01 10.64
C PRO A 240 -7.50 25.67 10.73
N ASN A 241 -8.31 26.60 11.24
CA ASN A 241 -9.76 26.41 11.38
C ASN A 241 -10.53 26.93 10.15
N SER A 242 -10.11 26.47 8.97
CA SER A 242 -10.70 26.87 7.68
C SER A 242 -10.50 25.76 6.66
N ALA A 243 -11.58 25.34 6.00
CA ALA A 243 -11.52 24.35 4.91
C ALA A 243 -10.69 24.85 3.72
N ASP A 244 -10.69 26.18 3.47
CA ASP A 244 -9.95 26.79 2.37
C ASP A 244 -8.43 26.76 2.62
N GLU A 245 -7.99 27.02 3.86
CA GLU A 245 -6.58 26.94 4.23
C GLU A 245 -6.06 25.48 4.21
N TRP A 246 -6.88 24.51 4.60
CA TRP A 246 -6.56 23.10 4.45
C TRP A 246 -6.46 22.70 2.98
N GLN A 247 -7.34 23.23 2.11
CA GLN A 247 -7.26 23.03 0.66
C GLN A 247 -5.93 23.56 0.10
N VAL A 248 -5.53 24.79 0.43
CA VAL A 248 -4.25 25.39 -0.02
C VAL A 248 -3.06 24.52 0.44
N THR A 249 -3.12 24.01 1.68
CA THR A 249 -2.09 23.11 2.19
C THR A 249 -2.03 21.80 1.41
N ALA A 250 -3.18 21.21 1.09
CA ALA A 250 -3.29 19.99 0.31
C ALA A 250 -2.76 20.16 -1.13
N GLU A 251 -3.09 21.28 -1.80
CA GLU A 251 -2.60 21.59 -3.14
C GLU A 251 -1.07 21.72 -3.21
N ALA A 252 -0.44 22.12 -2.08
CA ALA A 252 1.00 22.26 -1.97
C ALA A 252 1.72 20.97 -1.55
N LYS A 253 1.12 20.15 -0.67
CA LYS A 253 1.81 19.06 0.05
C LYS A 253 1.28 17.65 -0.23
N ASN A 254 0.11 17.52 -0.85
CA ASN A 254 -0.46 16.20 -1.09
C ASN A 254 0.40 15.40 -2.07
N LEU A 255 0.87 14.22 -1.65
CA LEU A 255 1.81 13.41 -2.42
C LEU A 255 1.17 12.83 -3.69
N ASP A 256 -0.13 12.51 -3.69
CA ASP A 256 -0.82 12.01 -4.89
C ASP A 256 -0.83 13.09 -5.98
N LEU A 257 -1.03 14.36 -5.59
CA LEU A 257 -0.99 15.48 -6.51
C LEU A 257 0.43 15.75 -7.04
N ILE A 258 1.45 15.65 -6.19
CA ILE A 258 2.86 15.79 -6.59
C ILE A 258 3.24 14.67 -7.56
N THR A 259 2.84 13.43 -7.28
CA THR A 259 3.04 12.25 -8.14
C THR A 259 2.42 12.45 -9.53
N ALA A 260 1.21 13.01 -9.59
CA ALA A 260 0.54 13.31 -10.86
C ALA A 260 1.25 14.44 -11.64
N LYS A 261 1.81 15.45 -10.96
CA LYS A 261 2.61 16.51 -11.60
C LYS A 261 3.88 15.94 -12.25
N VAL A 262 4.60 15.05 -11.54
CA VAL A 262 5.76 14.34 -12.12
C VAL A 262 5.35 13.52 -13.34
N GLY A 263 4.17 12.90 -13.32
CA GLY A 263 3.61 12.19 -14.48
C GLY A 263 3.42 13.06 -15.73
N ILE A 264 3.06 14.34 -15.56
CA ILE A 264 3.02 15.31 -16.68
C ILE A 264 4.42 15.58 -17.22
N ASP A 265 5.41 15.78 -16.36
CA ASP A 265 6.80 16.03 -16.77
C ASP A 265 7.36 14.86 -17.58
N ILE A 266 7.06 13.62 -17.15
CA ILE A 266 7.39 12.39 -17.88
C ILE A 266 6.70 12.36 -19.25
N ALA A 267 5.42 12.70 -19.31
CA ALA A 267 4.67 12.74 -20.57
C ALA A 267 5.20 13.82 -21.53
N GLN A 268 5.65 14.97 -21.01
CA GLN A 268 6.29 16.01 -21.79
C GLN A 268 7.63 15.54 -22.36
N ASP A 269 8.46 14.85 -21.58
CA ASP A 269 9.71 14.28 -22.08
C ASP A 269 9.47 13.21 -23.14
N ASN A 270 8.41 12.42 -23.03
CA ASN A 270 8.03 11.44 -24.05
C ASN A 270 7.70 12.09 -25.41
N ILE A 271 7.19 13.34 -25.44
CA ILE A 271 7.04 14.08 -26.69
C ILE A 271 8.43 14.39 -27.29
N ASN A 272 9.38 14.81 -26.45
CA ASN A 272 10.73 15.13 -26.90
C ASN A 272 11.48 13.85 -27.37
N ILE A 273 11.30 12.73 -26.65
CA ILE A 273 11.81 11.42 -27.07
C ILE A 273 11.23 11.01 -28.43
N ALA A 274 9.94 11.19 -28.65
CA ALA A 274 9.33 10.89 -29.94
C ALA A 274 9.83 11.82 -31.08
N ARG A 275 10.09 13.09 -30.80
CA ARG A 275 10.65 14.06 -31.75
C ARG A 275 12.08 13.74 -32.11
N SER A 276 12.88 13.18 -31.17
CA SER A 276 14.28 12.83 -31.43
C SER A 276 14.44 11.77 -32.52
N GLY A 277 13.37 11.03 -32.84
CA GLY A 277 13.35 10.16 -34.03
C GLY A 277 13.62 10.83 -35.37
N HIS A 278 13.58 12.20 -35.42
CA HIS A 278 14.03 12.97 -36.59
C HIS A 278 15.52 13.37 -36.56
N TYR A 279 16.21 13.12 -35.41
CA TYR A 279 17.59 13.53 -35.24
C TYR A 279 18.57 12.45 -35.75
N PRO A 280 19.78 12.86 -36.18
CA PRO A 280 20.81 11.92 -36.55
C PRO A 280 21.27 11.11 -35.34
N THR A 281 21.71 9.89 -35.58
CA THR A 281 22.36 9.02 -34.60
C THR A 281 23.80 8.72 -35.05
N LEU A 282 24.70 8.57 -34.09
CA LEU A 282 26.10 8.28 -34.30
C LEU A 282 26.51 7.11 -33.43
N ASP A 283 26.96 6.03 -34.05
CA ASP A 283 27.35 4.79 -33.40
C ASP A 283 28.83 4.49 -33.69
N PHE A 284 29.53 3.95 -32.69
CA PHE A 284 30.85 3.36 -32.82
C PHE A 284 30.74 1.86 -32.72
N GLY A 285 31.35 1.14 -33.67
CA GLY A 285 31.44 -0.30 -33.69
C GLY A 285 32.88 -0.77 -33.79
N ALA A 286 33.23 -1.80 -33.02
CA ALA A 286 34.50 -2.51 -33.15
C ALA A 286 34.20 -4.02 -33.16
N ASN A 287 34.75 -4.70 -34.13
CA ASN A 287 34.59 -6.14 -34.27
C ASN A 287 35.96 -6.82 -34.43
N TYR A 288 36.16 -7.91 -33.71
CA TYR A 288 37.22 -8.86 -33.93
C TYR A 288 36.56 -10.21 -34.20
N SER A 289 36.94 -10.89 -35.30
CA SER A 289 36.41 -12.20 -35.65
C SER A 289 37.50 -13.10 -36.18
N GLY A 290 37.41 -14.36 -35.84
CA GLY A 290 38.23 -15.41 -36.37
C GLY A 290 37.37 -16.58 -36.85
N LYS A 291 37.82 -17.26 -37.89
CA LYS A 291 37.18 -18.41 -38.48
C LYS A 291 38.23 -19.44 -38.88
N ASP A 292 38.02 -20.68 -38.46
CA ASP A 292 38.78 -21.86 -38.88
C ASP A 292 37.82 -22.81 -39.54
N ASP A 293 38.11 -23.12 -40.84
CA ASP A 293 37.26 -24.00 -41.63
C ASP A 293 38.07 -25.24 -42.07
N GLU A 294 37.52 -26.40 -41.83
CA GLU A 294 38.00 -27.66 -42.41
C GLU A 294 36.90 -28.19 -43.32
N SER A 295 37.27 -28.65 -44.50
CA SER A 295 36.32 -29.29 -45.40
C SER A 295 36.95 -30.46 -46.13
N THR A 296 36.15 -31.53 -46.38
CA THR A 296 36.49 -32.65 -47.21
C THR A 296 35.50 -32.74 -48.34
N PHE A 297 35.96 -33.17 -49.51
CA PHE A 297 35.11 -33.40 -50.66
C PHE A 297 35.31 -34.80 -51.17
N ASN A 298 34.28 -35.65 -51.20
CA ASN A 298 34.33 -37.07 -51.59
C ASN A 298 35.47 -37.84 -50.89
N ASP A 299 35.55 -37.74 -49.58
CA ASP A 299 36.55 -38.31 -48.65
C ASP A 299 38.01 -37.87 -48.93
N ASN A 300 38.23 -36.88 -49.81
CA ASN A 300 39.55 -36.32 -50.04
C ASN A 300 39.64 -34.97 -49.30
N PRO A 301 40.69 -34.73 -48.52
CA PRO A 301 40.90 -33.42 -47.92
C PRO A 301 41.04 -32.36 -49.02
N THR A 302 40.10 -31.47 -49.13
CA THR A 302 40.19 -30.31 -50.00
C THR A 302 40.66 -29.16 -49.16
N ILE A 303 41.85 -28.70 -49.37
CA ILE A 303 42.47 -27.45 -48.89
C ILE A 303 41.97 -27.07 -47.53
N ASP A 304 42.77 -27.32 -46.47
CA ASP A 304 42.66 -26.60 -45.21
C ASP A 304 42.71 -25.13 -45.56
N ALA A 305 41.54 -24.45 -45.48
CA ALA A 305 41.53 -23.01 -45.62
C ALA A 305 42.27 -22.44 -44.39
N PRO A 306 43.36 -21.70 -44.55
CA PRO A 306 44.05 -21.18 -43.42
C PRO A 306 43.11 -20.34 -42.58
N GLY A 307 43.12 -20.53 -41.24
CA GLY A 307 42.31 -19.77 -40.34
C GLY A 307 42.44 -18.27 -40.64
N VAL A 308 41.32 -17.60 -40.72
CA VAL A 308 41.27 -16.17 -41.03
C VAL A 308 40.82 -15.45 -39.78
N ASN A 309 41.59 -14.47 -39.34
CA ASN A 309 41.21 -13.51 -38.29
C ASN A 309 41.38 -12.09 -38.76
N GLY A 310 40.56 -11.21 -38.20
CA GLY A 310 40.58 -9.82 -38.56
C GLY A 310 39.83 -8.94 -37.55
N TYR A 311 40.12 -7.66 -37.64
CA TYR A 311 39.36 -6.65 -36.88
C TYR A 311 38.82 -5.59 -37.82
N SER A 312 37.70 -4.98 -37.41
CA SER A 312 37.18 -3.79 -38.05
C SER A 312 36.73 -2.78 -37.01
N LEU A 313 36.99 -1.51 -37.31
CA LEU A 313 36.56 -0.37 -36.51
C LEU A 313 35.78 0.58 -37.41
N GLY A 314 34.67 1.10 -36.93
CA GLY A 314 33.86 2.01 -37.72
C GLY A 314 33.01 2.96 -36.88
N VAL A 315 32.70 4.08 -37.49
CA VAL A 315 31.72 5.04 -36.95
C VAL A 315 30.62 5.16 -38.03
N GLN A 316 29.39 5.01 -37.61
CA GLN A 316 28.23 5.06 -38.46
C GLN A 316 27.33 6.24 -38.09
N LEU A 317 27.12 7.17 -39.01
CA LEU A 317 26.13 8.22 -38.91
C LEU A 317 24.87 7.79 -39.67
N SER A 318 23.73 7.79 -38.98
CA SER A 318 22.42 7.52 -39.61
C SER A 318 21.51 8.75 -39.47
N ILE A 319 20.95 9.20 -40.62
CA ILE A 319 20.04 10.35 -40.66
C ILE A 319 18.73 9.90 -41.29
N PRO A 320 17.62 9.85 -40.53
CA PRO A 320 16.31 9.45 -41.06
C PRO A 320 15.71 10.62 -41.89
N ILE A 321 15.71 10.47 -43.21
CA ILE A 321 15.16 11.48 -44.12
C ILE A 321 13.64 11.36 -44.27
N TYR A 322 13.14 10.12 -44.37
CA TYR A 322 11.72 9.82 -44.50
C TYR A 322 11.39 8.44 -43.92
N SER A 323 10.44 8.40 -42.99
CA SER A 323 10.04 7.21 -42.27
C SER A 323 8.55 6.84 -42.50
N GLY A 324 7.98 7.15 -43.66
CA GLY A 324 6.59 6.82 -43.99
C GLY A 324 5.54 7.48 -43.05
N GLY A 325 5.89 8.58 -42.35
CA GLY A 325 5.01 9.26 -41.38
C GLY A 325 5.02 8.64 -39.94
N ALA A 326 5.81 7.55 -39.69
CA ALA A 326 5.84 6.87 -38.42
C ALA A 326 6.27 7.79 -37.26
N ILE A 327 7.31 8.63 -37.45
CA ILE A 327 7.81 9.54 -36.41
C ILE A 327 6.75 10.58 -36.07
N GLN A 328 6.10 11.20 -37.09
CA GLN A 328 5.02 12.17 -36.83
C GLN A 328 3.83 11.54 -36.10
N SER A 329 3.50 10.28 -36.45
CA SER A 329 2.45 9.53 -35.72
C SER A 329 2.84 9.29 -34.27
N SER A 330 4.10 8.91 -33.99
CA SER A 330 4.64 8.73 -32.64
C SER A 330 4.60 10.05 -31.83
N VAL A 331 4.95 11.17 -32.44
CA VAL A 331 4.84 12.51 -31.82
C VAL A 331 3.39 12.83 -31.46
N ARG A 332 2.43 12.62 -32.39
CA ARG A 332 1.00 12.84 -32.10
C ARG A 332 0.49 11.92 -31.00
N LYS A 333 0.94 10.64 -30.98
CA LYS A 333 0.62 9.71 -29.91
C LYS A 333 1.13 10.22 -28.56
N ALA A 334 2.38 10.67 -28.48
CA ALA A 334 2.95 11.23 -27.25
C ALA A 334 2.24 12.52 -26.81
N GLN A 335 1.83 13.39 -27.75
CA GLN A 335 1.02 14.58 -27.45
C GLN A 335 -0.34 14.22 -26.86
N ASN A 336 -1.01 13.21 -27.41
CA ASN A 336 -2.29 12.74 -26.85
C ASN A 336 -2.09 12.10 -25.46
N SER A 337 -0.96 11.40 -25.22
CA SER A 337 -0.61 10.89 -23.89
C SER A 337 -0.35 12.01 -22.87
N PHE A 338 0.24 13.13 -23.31
CA PHE A 338 0.38 14.31 -22.45
C PHE A 338 -0.99 14.94 -22.10
N VAL A 339 -1.91 15.01 -23.06
CA VAL A 339 -3.28 15.47 -22.79
C VAL A 339 -3.95 14.54 -21.78
N LEU A 340 -3.80 13.21 -21.93
CA LEU A 340 -4.31 12.24 -20.97
C LEU A 340 -3.76 12.50 -19.55
N ALA A 341 -2.43 12.60 -19.40
CA ALA A 341 -1.79 12.89 -18.12
C ALA A 341 -2.25 14.24 -17.51
N SER A 342 -2.51 15.24 -18.35
CA SER A 342 -3.06 16.53 -17.92
C SER A 342 -4.48 16.42 -17.37
N GLN A 343 -5.33 15.57 -17.98
CA GLN A 343 -6.66 15.29 -17.45
C GLN A 343 -6.61 14.45 -16.15
N ASP A 344 -5.68 13.50 -16.03
CA ASP A 344 -5.45 12.74 -14.83
C ASP A 344 -5.00 13.64 -13.65
N LEU A 345 -4.11 14.63 -13.92
CA LEU A 345 -3.77 15.64 -12.92
C LEU A 345 -5.01 16.47 -12.51
N SER A 346 -5.82 16.90 -13.47
CA SER A 346 -7.05 17.65 -13.17
C SER A 346 -8.03 16.85 -12.33
N LEU A 347 -8.19 15.54 -12.64
CA LEU A 347 -9.03 14.62 -11.89
C LEU A 347 -8.50 14.43 -10.45
N THR A 348 -7.20 14.20 -10.31
CA THR A 348 -6.52 14.05 -9.01
C THR A 348 -6.66 15.33 -8.19
N HIS A 349 -6.43 16.49 -8.77
CA HIS A 349 -6.59 17.79 -8.09
C HIS A 349 -8.01 17.98 -7.55
N ARG A 350 -9.04 17.75 -8.38
CA ARG A 350 -10.44 17.84 -7.93
C ARG A 350 -10.76 16.81 -6.85
N GLY A 351 -10.18 15.61 -6.96
CA GLY A 351 -10.29 14.57 -5.95
C GLY A 351 -9.70 14.99 -4.60
N VAL A 352 -8.48 15.51 -4.60
CA VAL A 352 -7.78 16.00 -3.41
C VAL A 352 -8.54 17.14 -2.75
N VAL A 353 -8.99 18.15 -3.52
CA VAL A 353 -9.81 19.26 -2.99
C VAL A 353 -11.08 18.75 -2.33
N ARG A 354 -11.83 17.89 -3.01
CA ARG A 354 -13.06 17.30 -2.45
C ARG A 354 -12.79 16.54 -1.16
N THR A 355 -11.78 15.66 -1.16
CA THR A 355 -11.46 14.80 -0.01
C THR A 355 -11.02 15.62 1.18
N THR A 356 -10.18 16.64 0.98
CA THR A 356 -9.71 17.54 2.05
C THR A 356 -10.86 18.34 2.67
N ARG A 357 -11.72 18.94 1.84
CA ARG A 357 -12.87 19.70 2.33
C ARG A 357 -13.87 18.81 3.08
N ASN A 358 -14.14 17.61 2.54
CA ASN A 358 -15.01 16.64 3.21
C ASN A 358 -14.42 16.18 4.54
N ALA A 359 -13.13 15.85 4.58
CA ALA A 359 -12.46 15.44 5.81
C ALA A 359 -12.52 16.52 6.88
N TYR A 360 -12.26 17.79 6.53
CA TYR A 360 -12.41 18.92 7.45
C TYR A 360 -13.83 19.04 8.01
N ASN A 361 -14.83 19.04 7.13
CA ASN A 361 -16.24 19.13 7.56
C ASN A 361 -16.65 17.94 8.43
N THR A 362 -16.15 16.74 8.15
CA THR A 362 -16.41 15.55 8.97
C THR A 362 -15.81 15.66 10.36
N VAL A 363 -14.62 16.25 10.51
CA VAL A 363 -14.03 16.51 11.84
C VAL A 363 -14.88 17.50 12.62
N ILE A 364 -15.31 18.60 12.01
CA ILE A 364 -16.19 19.60 12.66
C ILE A 364 -17.53 18.98 13.07
N ALA A 365 -18.12 18.15 12.19
CA ALA A 365 -19.34 17.42 12.50
C ALA A 365 -19.14 16.43 13.67
N ALA A 366 -18.02 15.70 13.71
CA ALA A 366 -17.70 14.77 14.79
C ALA A 366 -17.55 15.48 16.15
N ILE A 367 -16.92 16.66 16.20
CA ILE A 367 -16.82 17.48 17.42
C ILE A 367 -18.22 17.84 17.96
N SER A 368 -19.12 18.24 17.05
CA SER A 368 -20.49 18.60 17.42
C SER A 368 -21.31 17.38 17.85
N ALA A 369 -21.12 16.24 17.16
CA ALA A 369 -21.78 14.99 17.48
C ALA A 369 -21.36 14.43 18.85
N ILE A 370 -20.06 14.50 19.21
CA ILE A 370 -19.57 14.06 20.53
C ILE A 370 -20.29 14.84 21.65
N LYS A 371 -20.37 16.17 21.55
CA LYS A 371 -21.09 17.01 22.53
C LYS A 371 -22.57 16.64 22.64
N ALA A 372 -23.21 16.36 21.49
CA ALA A 372 -24.61 15.95 21.46
C ALA A 372 -24.80 14.56 22.10
N PHE A 373 -23.92 13.60 21.83
CA PHE A 373 -24.02 12.26 22.41
C PHE A 373 -23.66 12.24 23.91
N GLU A 374 -22.76 13.11 24.39
CA GLU A 374 -22.51 13.26 25.82
C GLU A 374 -23.78 13.72 26.56
N GLN A 375 -24.49 14.68 25.98
CA GLN A 375 -25.80 15.10 26.53
C GLN A 375 -26.87 14.02 26.40
N SER A 376 -26.86 13.25 25.30
CA SER A 376 -27.80 12.13 25.05
C SER A 376 -27.60 11.02 26.09
N VAL A 377 -26.37 10.66 26.42
CA VAL A 377 -26.06 9.68 27.49
C VAL A 377 -26.59 10.14 28.83
N LEU A 378 -26.33 11.43 29.20
CA LEU A 378 -26.85 11.98 30.44
C LEU A 378 -28.39 11.97 30.50
N SER A 379 -29.05 12.34 29.40
CA SER A 379 -30.51 12.36 29.33
C SER A 379 -31.12 10.96 29.39
N ALA A 380 -30.52 9.99 28.65
CA ALA A 380 -30.96 8.59 28.69
C ALA A 380 -30.74 7.95 30.08
N GLN A 381 -29.65 8.30 30.78
CA GLN A 381 -29.41 7.83 32.12
C GLN A 381 -30.50 8.33 33.07
N LYS A 382 -30.85 9.63 32.98
CA LYS A 382 -31.92 10.24 33.84
C LYS A 382 -33.32 9.71 33.48
N ALA A 383 -33.56 9.40 32.19
CA ALA A 383 -34.80 8.77 31.73
C ALA A 383 -34.96 7.37 32.32
N LEU A 384 -33.88 6.57 32.30
CA LEU A 384 -33.88 5.22 32.88
C LEU A 384 -34.16 5.29 34.40
N GLU A 385 -33.41 6.12 35.17
CA GLU A 385 -33.62 6.31 36.60
C GLU A 385 -35.09 6.68 36.92
N ALA A 386 -35.70 7.59 36.16
CA ALA A 386 -37.08 8.01 36.34
C ALA A 386 -38.08 6.89 35.95
N THR A 387 -37.79 6.13 34.91
CA THR A 387 -38.67 5.03 34.45
C THR A 387 -38.63 3.83 35.42
N GLU A 388 -37.43 3.51 35.97
CA GLU A 388 -37.28 2.49 37.01
C GLU A 388 -38.08 2.89 38.28
N ALA A 389 -37.95 4.12 38.76
CA ALA A 389 -38.73 4.61 39.87
C ALA A 389 -40.27 4.59 39.60
N GLY A 390 -40.67 4.93 38.36
CA GLY A 390 -42.09 4.83 37.94
C GLY A 390 -42.60 3.39 37.88
N PHE A 391 -41.77 2.46 37.49
CA PHE A 391 -42.09 1.03 37.51
C PHE A 391 -42.24 0.47 38.92
N GLU A 392 -41.42 0.89 39.86
CA GLU A 392 -41.51 0.47 41.24
C GLU A 392 -42.86 0.86 41.88
N VAL A 393 -43.33 2.07 41.60
CA VAL A 393 -44.65 2.55 42.08
C VAL A 393 -45.82 2.20 41.20
N GLY A 394 -45.61 1.44 40.09
CA GLY A 394 -46.65 0.93 39.22
C GLY A 394 -47.24 1.93 38.20
N THR A 395 -46.60 3.08 37.95
CA THR A 395 -46.99 4.09 36.96
C THR A 395 -46.35 3.89 35.60
N ARG A 396 -45.38 3.01 35.51
CA ARG A 396 -44.67 2.62 34.26
C ARG A 396 -44.71 1.09 34.11
N THR A 397 -44.59 0.60 32.86
CA THR A 397 -44.52 -0.81 32.53
C THR A 397 -43.08 -1.33 32.52
N ILE A 398 -42.92 -2.64 32.58
CA ILE A 398 -41.60 -3.25 32.40
C ILE A 398 -41.00 -2.94 31.01
N VAL A 399 -41.85 -2.84 29.97
CA VAL A 399 -41.44 -2.50 28.61
C VAL A 399 -40.76 -1.11 28.58
N ASP A 400 -41.36 -0.11 29.29
CA ASP A 400 -40.79 1.24 29.40
C ASP A 400 -39.38 1.20 29.99
N VAL A 401 -39.13 0.33 31.00
CA VAL A 401 -37.80 0.16 31.64
C VAL A 401 -36.82 -0.50 30.69
N LEU A 402 -37.23 -1.58 29.99
CA LEU A 402 -36.41 -2.31 29.02
C LEU A 402 -36.01 -1.38 27.88
N ASP A 403 -36.95 -0.62 27.32
CA ASP A 403 -36.69 0.37 26.26
C ASP A 403 -35.73 1.48 26.72
N SER A 404 -35.93 1.99 27.95
CA SER A 404 -35.03 3.01 28.52
C SER A 404 -33.63 2.47 28.75
N THR A 405 -33.50 1.22 29.15
CA THR A 405 -32.22 0.52 29.30
C THR A 405 -31.50 0.41 27.95
N GLN A 406 -32.19 -0.08 26.91
CA GLN A 406 -31.66 -0.18 25.57
C GLN A 406 -31.22 1.18 25.01
N ASN A 407 -32.04 2.23 25.21
CA ASN A 407 -31.73 3.59 24.77
C ASN A 407 -30.46 4.14 25.44
N LEU A 408 -30.22 3.86 26.72
CA LEU A 408 -29.00 4.25 27.42
C LEU A 408 -27.76 3.56 26.82
N TYR A 409 -27.81 2.25 26.63
CA TYR A 409 -26.65 1.53 26.08
C TYR A 409 -26.39 1.88 24.63
N ASN A 410 -27.42 2.14 23.81
CA ASN A 410 -27.27 2.67 22.46
C ASN A 410 -26.62 4.07 22.46
N ALA A 411 -27.00 4.96 23.38
CA ALA A 411 -26.38 6.27 23.52
C ALA A 411 -24.88 6.16 23.89
N LYS A 412 -24.53 5.23 24.80
CA LYS A 412 -23.13 4.95 25.18
C LYS A 412 -22.31 4.41 24.01
N ARG A 413 -22.84 3.44 23.23
CA ARG A 413 -22.18 2.91 22.01
C ARG A 413 -21.94 4.04 21.01
N ASN A 414 -22.94 4.84 20.71
CA ASN A 414 -22.84 5.96 19.78
C ASN A 414 -21.76 6.97 20.21
N LEU A 415 -21.68 7.28 21.49
CA LEU A 415 -20.65 8.18 22.03
C LEU A 415 -19.25 7.59 21.84
N SER A 416 -19.03 6.31 22.20
CA SER A 416 -17.74 5.64 22.08
C SER A 416 -17.29 5.55 20.61
N THR A 417 -18.14 5.06 19.72
CA THR A 417 -17.85 4.98 18.28
C THR A 417 -17.54 6.35 17.68
N THR A 418 -18.27 7.41 18.11
CA THR A 418 -18.03 8.76 17.59
C THR A 418 -16.69 9.33 18.06
N ARG A 419 -16.24 9.00 19.27
CA ARG A 419 -14.91 9.40 19.79
C ARG A 419 -13.79 8.78 18.97
N TYR A 420 -13.87 7.49 18.64
CA TYR A 420 -12.90 6.82 17.76
C TYR A 420 -12.95 7.38 16.35
N ALA A 421 -14.15 7.59 15.80
CA ALA A 421 -14.32 8.19 14.48
C ALA A 421 -13.70 9.60 14.38
N TYR A 422 -13.80 10.41 15.44
CA TYR A 422 -13.14 11.72 15.48
C TYR A 422 -11.62 11.59 15.32
N ILE A 423 -10.96 10.70 16.06
CA ILE A 423 -9.51 10.48 15.97
C ILE A 423 -9.13 10.04 14.54
N GLN A 424 -9.86 9.09 13.98
CA GLN A 424 -9.64 8.59 12.60
C GLN A 424 -9.83 9.71 11.57
N ASN A 425 -10.86 10.55 11.72
CA ASN A 425 -11.13 11.66 10.80
C ASN A 425 -10.06 12.77 10.87
N VAL A 426 -9.46 13.03 12.04
CA VAL A 426 -8.32 13.95 12.15
C VAL A 426 -7.12 13.42 11.36
N LEU A 427 -6.82 12.13 11.45
CA LEU A 427 -5.75 11.51 10.66
C LEU A 427 -6.05 11.55 9.17
N LEU A 428 -7.30 11.27 8.77
CA LEU A 428 -7.74 11.35 7.36
C LEU A 428 -7.62 12.77 6.80
N LEU A 429 -7.93 13.81 7.59
CA LEU A 429 -7.72 15.20 7.21
C LEU A 429 -6.23 15.50 6.97
N LYS A 430 -5.36 15.07 7.88
CA LYS A 430 -3.91 15.26 7.74
C LYS A 430 -3.36 14.49 6.54
N ARG A 431 -3.84 13.25 6.28
CA ARG A 431 -3.48 12.46 5.09
C ARG A 431 -3.94 13.16 3.80
N ALA A 432 -5.17 13.64 3.75
CA ALA A 432 -5.70 14.38 2.60
C ALA A 432 -4.92 15.67 2.33
N ALA A 433 -4.46 16.34 3.38
CA ALA A 433 -3.62 17.52 3.27
C ALA A 433 -2.14 17.22 2.99
N GLY A 434 -1.71 15.95 3.04
CA GLY A 434 -0.31 15.55 2.86
C GLY A 434 0.60 15.93 4.02
N THR A 435 0.04 16.11 5.22
CA THR A 435 0.75 16.56 6.44
C THR A 435 0.83 15.49 7.52
N ILE A 436 0.33 14.29 7.25
CA ILE A 436 0.37 13.17 8.20
C ILE A 436 1.81 12.67 8.37
N THR A 437 2.22 12.43 9.63
CA THR A 437 3.56 11.94 9.99
C THR A 437 3.49 10.89 11.09
N ASP A 438 4.57 10.19 11.35
CA ASP A 438 4.71 9.23 12.44
C ASP A 438 4.50 9.90 13.84
N GLU A 439 4.76 11.22 13.94
CA GLU A 439 4.51 12.00 15.14
C GLU A 439 3.02 12.05 15.51
N ASP A 440 2.14 11.97 14.53
CA ASP A 440 0.69 11.94 14.77
C ASP A 440 0.27 10.66 15.49
N ILE A 441 0.87 9.52 15.15
CA ILE A 441 0.67 8.25 15.88
C ILE A 441 1.17 8.39 17.31
N SER A 442 2.34 8.97 17.52
CA SER A 442 2.93 9.17 18.85
C SER A 442 2.08 10.12 19.71
N ALA A 443 1.54 11.17 19.11
CA ALA A 443 0.63 12.11 19.80
C ALA A 443 -0.66 11.40 20.24
N ILE A 444 -1.29 10.61 19.38
CA ILE A 444 -2.48 9.83 19.70
C ILE A 444 -2.16 8.78 20.78
N ASN A 445 -1.01 8.11 20.66
CA ASN A 445 -0.57 7.08 21.58
C ASN A 445 -0.44 7.62 23.02
N SER A 446 -0.04 8.88 23.19
CA SER A 446 0.05 9.53 24.52
C SER A 446 -1.31 9.69 25.22
N GLY A 447 -2.41 9.61 24.47
CA GLY A 447 -3.79 9.64 24.98
C GLY A 447 -4.35 8.24 25.33
N LEU A 448 -3.57 7.17 25.11
CA LEU A 448 -3.95 5.81 25.46
C LEU A 448 -3.40 5.43 26.83
N ILE A 449 -4.07 4.47 27.49
CA ILE A 449 -3.64 3.87 28.74
C ILE A 449 -3.66 2.35 28.63
N ALA A 450 -2.81 1.68 29.39
CA ALA A 450 -2.82 0.22 29.42
C ALA A 450 -4.21 -0.29 29.85
N ALA A 451 -4.70 -1.33 29.17
CA ALA A 451 -5.92 -2.02 29.61
C ALA A 451 -5.64 -2.70 30.96
N ASN A 452 -6.48 -2.43 31.99
CA ASN A 452 -6.41 -3.06 33.29
C ASN A 452 -6.86 -4.52 33.24
#